data_ee6f4a6226225ef4bea917075f661df4
#
_entry.id   ee6f4a6226225ef4bea917075f661df4
#
_cell.length_a   1.000
_cell.length_b   1.000
_cell.length_c   1.000
_cell.angle_alpha   90.00
_cell.angle_beta   90.00
_cell.angle_gamma   90.00
#
_symmetry.space_group_name_H-M   'P 1'
#
loop_
_entity.id
_entity.type
_entity.pdbx_description
1 polymer ?
#
loop_
_entity_poly.entity_id
_entity_poly.type
_entity_poly.pdbx_seq_one_letter_code
_entity_poly.pdbx_strand_id
1 'polypeptide(L)'
;MSHPAIIAERSLWNEGPFRMSSAVRIRVKKLVEQARLPRYSHVGEYGDLAADLYASEGLILEPGATAAVSTGIAMEFPSTHGALVEDRSGLALKGITTLAGVIDPGYRGEIRIVITNLGAAAAEVKPGDRIAQLRIVQRIEADFEEVAELGEAARGAGGFGSTGA
;
A
#
# COMPACT_ATOMS: atom_id res chain seq x y z
N MET A 1 4.07 37.72 -21.59
CA MET A 1 3.06 37.08 -20.73
C MET A 1 3.77 35.97 -19.95
N SER A 2 4.07 36.26 -18.70
CA SER A 2 4.95 35.45 -17.85
C SER A 2 4.15 34.33 -17.19
N HIS A 3 4.56 33.07 -17.38
CA HIS A 3 4.02 31.93 -16.64
C HIS A 3 4.44 32.04 -15.16
N PRO A 4 3.53 31.89 -14.20
CA PRO A 4 3.93 31.78 -12.80
C PRO A 4 4.64 30.46 -12.59
N ALA A 5 5.86 30.53 -12.07
CA ALA A 5 6.63 29.39 -11.60
C ALA A 5 5.84 28.64 -10.51
N ILE A 6 5.57 27.36 -10.74
CA ILE A 6 5.12 26.44 -9.70
C ILE A 6 6.28 26.32 -8.72
N ILE A 7 6.15 26.99 -7.58
CA ILE A 7 7.05 26.82 -6.43
C ILE A 7 6.84 25.38 -5.96
N ALA A 8 7.81 24.51 -6.28
CA ALA A 8 7.89 23.19 -5.70
C ALA A 8 7.99 23.36 -4.18
N GLU A 9 6.96 22.96 -3.44
CA GLU A 9 7.07 22.77 -2.00
C GLU A 9 8.25 21.84 -1.76
N ARG A 10 9.35 22.39 -1.26
CA ARG A 10 10.49 21.63 -0.79
C ARG A 10 9.97 20.69 0.29
N SER A 11 10.09 19.41 0.04
CA SER A 11 9.65 18.37 0.96
C SER A 11 10.31 18.64 2.34
N LEU A 12 9.50 18.67 3.38
CA LEU A 12 9.86 18.81 4.81
C LEU A 12 10.86 17.73 5.30
N TRP A 13 11.25 16.83 4.42
CA TRP A 13 12.13 15.68 4.65
C TRP A 13 13.63 16.02 4.75
N ASN A 14 14.05 17.28 4.46
CA ASN A 14 15.46 17.64 4.31
C ASN A 14 16.03 18.49 5.45
N GLU A 15 15.27 18.88 6.47
CA GLU A 15 15.71 19.86 7.48
C GLU A 15 15.78 19.35 8.92
N GLY A 16 15.77 18.03 9.16
CA GLY A 16 15.90 17.44 10.50
C GLY A 16 17.26 16.74 10.71
N PRO A 17 17.67 16.51 11.99
CA PRO A 17 18.92 15.79 12.31
C PRO A 17 18.90 14.32 11.88
N PHE A 18 17.74 13.78 11.49
CA PHE A 18 17.57 12.43 10.97
C PHE A 18 17.50 12.45 9.46
N ARG A 19 18.64 12.23 8.83
CA ARG A 19 18.74 12.03 7.39
C ARG A 19 18.41 10.58 7.07
N MET A 20 17.18 10.30 6.64
CA MET A 20 16.93 9.03 5.94
C MET A 20 17.83 9.01 4.69
N SER A 21 18.74 8.05 4.63
CA SER A 21 19.86 8.05 3.65
C SER A 21 19.39 7.90 2.19
N SER A 22 18.12 7.61 1.92
CA SER A 22 17.54 7.64 0.57
C SER A 22 16.01 7.51 0.59
N ALA A 23 15.29 8.62 0.47
CA ALA A 23 13.85 8.55 0.15
C ALA A 23 13.67 8.09 -1.30
N VAL A 24 12.86 7.06 -1.52
CA VAL A 24 12.46 6.62 -2.86
C VAL A 24 11.44 7.62 -3.41
N ARG A 25 11.75 8.21 -4.56
CA ARG A 25 10.83 9.12 -5.23
C ARG A 25 9.80 8.33 -6.04
N ILE A 26 8.51 8.49 -5.73
CA ILE A 26 7.39 7.89 -6.44
C ILE A 26 6.56 9.05 -7.03
N ARG A 27 6.29 8.96 -8.34
CA ARG A 27 5.46 9.94 -9.03
C ARG A 27 4.00 9.51 -8.93
N VAL A 28 3.12 10.43 -8.54
CA VAL A 28 1.69 10.17 -8.38
C VAL A 28 0.91 11.10 -9.27
N LYS A 29 0.01 10.51 -10.09
CA LYS A 29 -0.94 11.25 -10.93
C LYS A 29 -2.33 11.13 -10.31
N LYS A 30 -2.99 12.24 -10.06
CA LYS A 30 -4.42 12.28 -9.75
C LYS A 30 -5.21 12.06 -11.05
N LEU A 31 -6.14 11.13 -11.02
CA LEU A 31 -7.05 10.81 -12.12
C LEU A 31 -8.38 11.56 -11.97
N VAL A 32 -8.73 11.94 -10.73
CA VAL A 32 -9.89 12.76 -10.39
C VAL A 32 -9.47 13.85 -9.39
N GLU A 33 -10.18 14.98 -9.39
CA GLU A 33 -9.80 16.17 -8.62
C GLU A 33 -9.78 15.91 -7.11
N GLN A 34 -10.77 15.20 -6.59
CA GLN A 34 -10.92 14.88 -5.16
C GLN A 34 -9.95 13.81 -4.65
N ALA A 35 -9.19 13.12 -5.54
CA ALA A 35 -8.22 12.13 -5.13
C ALA A 35 -7.17 12.72 -4.18
N ARG A 36 -6.75 11.93 -3.20
CA ARG A 36 -5.71 12.29 -2.24
C ARG A 36 -4.44 11.48 -2.50
N LEU A 37 -3.29 12.13 -2.35
CA LEU A 37 -2.00 11.44 -2.40
C LEU A 37 -1.84 10.58 -1.13
N PRO A 38 -1.13 9.44 -1.23
CA PRO A 38 -0.75 8.66 -0.05
C PRO A 38 -0.01 9.52 0.97
N ARG A 39 -0.30 9.30 2.25
CA ARG A 39 0.30 10.10 3.32
C ARG A 39 0.68 9.25 4.51
N TYR A 40 1.89 9.44 5.02
CA TYR A 40 2.29 8.95 6.33
C TYR A 40 1.67 9.84 7.42
N SER A 41 1.04 9.23 8.42
CA SER A 41 0.49 9.97 9.57
C SER A 41 1.59 10.47 10.48
N HIS A 42 2.65 9.67 10.66
CA HIS A 42 3.84 10.00 11.41
C HIS A 42 5.07 9.87 10.53
N VAL A 43 5.99 10.83 10.66
CA VAL A 43 7.25 10.90 9.92
C VAL A 43 8.41 11.09 10.88
N GLY A 44 9.66 10.83 10.44
CA GLY A 44 10.87 10.99 11.25
C GLY A 44 11.47 9.65 11.66
N GLU A 45 12.25 9.65 12.73
CA GLU A 45 13.05 8.49 13.16
C GLU A 45 12.19 7.23 13.45
N TYR A 46 11.01 7.44 14.01
CA TYR A 46 10.04 6.38 14.33
C TYR A 46 8.72 6.56 13.56
N GLY A 47 8.83 7.01 12.30
CA GLY A 47 7.67 7.21 11.43
C GLY A 47 6.99 5.91 11.01
N ASP A 48 5.82 6.07 10.39
CA ASP A 48 5.01 4.95 9.92
C ASP A 48 5.75 4.16 8.81
N LEU A 49 5.58 2.85 8.80
CA LEU A 49 6.12 1.97 7.76
C LEU A 49 5.35 2.08 6.42
N ALA A 50 4.07 2.42 6.49
CA ALA A 50 3.17 2.49 5.33
C ALA A 50 2.39 3.80 5.30
N ALA A 51 2.10 4.30 4.11
CA ALA A 51 1.29 5.49 3.88
C ALA A 51 -0.20 5.13 3.76
N ASP A 52 -1.09 5.95 4.33
CA ASP A 52 -2.53 5.78 4.16
C ASP A 52 -2.95 5.98 2.70
N LEU A 53 -3.87 5.12 2.21
CA LEU A 53 -4.59 5.26 0.94
C LEU A 53 -6.04 5.64 1.21
N TYR A 54 -6.57 6.49 0.33
CA TYR A 54 -7.89 7.13 0.51
C TYR A 54 -8.85 6.72 -0.59
N ALA A 55 -10.11 6.47 -0.24
CA ALA A 55 -11.18 6.31 -1.21
C ALA A 55 -11.44 7.62 -1.95
N SER A 56 -11.61 7.58 -3.27
CA SER A 56 -12.07 8.75 -4.07
C SER A 56 -13.57 8.75 -4.30
N GLU A 57 -14.23 7.63 -4.07
CA GLU A 57 -15.67 7.43 -4.19
C GLU A 57 -16.22 6.68 -2.97
N GLY A 58 -17.54 6.76 -2.79
CA GLY A 58 -18.24 6.07 -1.71
C GLY A 58 -18.88 4.76 -2.19
N LEU A 59 -19.00 3.79 -1.28
CA LEU A 59 -19.81 2.60 -1.49
C LEU A 59 -20.30 2.04 -0.14
N ILE A 60 -21.35 1.21 -0.20
CA ILE A 60 -21.78 0.36 0.91
C ILE A 60 -21.31 -1.05 0.61
N LEU A 61 -20.60 -1.64 1.56
CA LEU A 61 -20.08 -3.00 1.47
C LEU A 61 -20.89 -3.90 2.42
N GLU A 62 -21.82 -4.64 1.86
CA GLU A 62 -22.66 -5.58 2.60
C GLU A 62 -21.84 -6.72 3.21
N PRO A 63 -22.33 -7.40 4.28
CA PRO A 63 -21.68 -8.57 4.83
C PRO A 63 -21.40 -9.64 3.77
N GLY A 64 -20.16 -10.14 3.71
CA GLY A 64 -19.69 -11.11 2.72
C GLY A 64 -19.39 -10.54 1.33
N ALA A 65 -19.70 -9.26 1.08
CA ALA A 65 -19.42 -8.64 -0.22
C ALA A 65 -17.93 -8.28 -0.38
N THR A 66 -17.48 -8.31 -1.63
CA THR A 66 -16.14 -7.85 -2.05
C THR A 66 -16.30 -6.79 -3.14
N ALA A 67 -15.56 -5.70 -3.03
CA ALA A 67 -15.57 -4.63 -4.01
C ALA A 67 -14.16 -4.05 -4.22
N ALA A 68 -13.94 -3.47 -5.40
CA ALA A 68 -12.72 -2.71 -5.70
C ALA A 68 -13.02 -1.22 -5.57
N VAL A 69 -12.48 -0.59 -4.54
CA VAL A 69 -12.66 0.83 -4.23
C VAL A 69 -11.63 1.66 -4.99
N SER A 70 -12.10 2.68 -5.70
CA SER A 70 -11.24 3.62 -6.42
C SER A 70 -10.51 4.55 -5.45
N THR A 71 -9.21 4.77 -5.70
CA THR A 71 -8.42 5.81 -5.00
C THR A 71 -8.30 7.08 -5.82
N GLY A 72 -8.58 7.01 -7.12
CA GLY A 72 -8.43 8.13 -8.07
C GLY A 72 -6.99 8.52 -8.35
N ILE A 73 -6.01 7.65 -8.05
CA ILE A 73 -4.59 7.90 -8.33
C ILE A 73 -3.96 6.77 -9.13
N ALA A 74 -2.97 7.13 -9.95
CA ALA A 74 -2.04 6.23 -10.59
C ALA A 74 -0.61 6.57 -10.16
N MET A 75 0.28 5.58 -10.11
CA MET A 75 1.64 5.73 -9.61
C MET A 75 2.69 5.26 -10.60
N GLU A 76 3.86 5.88 -10.54
CA GLU A 76 5.06 5.46 -11.25
C GLU A 76 6.17 5.23 -10.25
N PHE A 77 6.54 3.96 -10.10
CA PHE A 77 7.65 3.52 -9.27
C PHE A 77 8.94 3.45 -10.09
N PRO A 78 10.12 3.65 -9.48
CA PRO A 78 11.37 3.23 -10.10
C PRO A 78 11.37 1.70 -10.29
N SER A 79 12.09 1.19 -11.29
CA SER A 79 12.14 -0.25 -11.62
C SER A 79 12.60 -1.15 -10.46
N THR A 80 13.26 -0.57 -9.48
CA THR A 80 13.80 -1.25 -8.28
C THR A 80 12.80 -1.36 -7.13
N HIS A 81 11.60 -0.76 -7.24
CA HIS A 81 10.62 -0.75 -6.16
C HIS A 81 9.22 -0.99 -6.70
N GLY A 82 8.40 -1.62 -5.89
CA GLY A 82 6.97 -1.72 -6.03
C GLY A 82 6.30 -1.37 -4.70
N ALA A 83 5.05 -1.78 -4.54
CA ALA A 83 4.35 -1.57 -3.29
C ALA A 83 3.43 -2.75 -2.94
N LEU A 84 3.12 -2.85 -1.65
CA LEU A 84 2.10 -3.75 -1.12
C LEU A 84 0.99 -2.92 -0.48
N VAL A 85 -0.24 -3.27 -0.80
CA VAL A 85 -1.43 -2.75 -0.14
C VAL A 85 -1.74 -3.67 1.04
N GLU A 86 -1.93 -3.09 2.21
CA GLU A 86 -2.14 -3.83 3.45
C GLU A 86 -3.33 -3.26 4.22
N ASP A 87 -3.88 -4.07 5.12
CA ASP A 87 -5.00 -3.70 5.98
C ASP A 87 -4.64 -2.54 6.90
N ARG A 88 -5.66 -1.77 7.23
CA ARG A 88 -5.62 -0.87 8.38
C ARG A 88 -6.24 -1.57 9.58
N SER A 89 -5.52 -1.61 10.70
CA SER A 89 -5.93 -2.32 11.92
C SER A 89 -7.35 -1.95 12.39
N GLY A 90 -7.73 -0.67 12.31
CA GLY A 90 -9.06 -0.21 12.70
C GLY A 90 -10.19 -0.68 11.77
N LEU A 91 -9.91 -1.01 10.51
CA LEU A 91 -10.86 -1.64 9.59
C LEU A 91 -10.87 -3.16 9.78
N ALA A 92 -9.71 -3.78 9.94
CA ALA A 92 -9.57 -5.21 10.20
C ALA A 92 -10.33 -5.65 11.45
N LEU A 93 -10.30 -4.86 12.53
CA LEU A 93 -11.10 -5.09 13.74
C LEU A 93 -12.62 -5.06 13.49
N LYS A 94 -13.07 -4.39 12.44
CA LYS A 94 -14.49 -4.37 12.01
C LYS A 94 -14.81 -5.47 10.99
N GLY A 95 -13.86 -6.34 10.68
CA GLY A 95 -14.00 -7.39 9.69
C GLY A 95 -13.77 -6.92 8.25
N ILE A 96 -13.25 -5.71 8.03
CA ILE A 96 -12.91 -5.23 6.68
C ILE A 96 -11.44 -5.51 6.41
N THR A 97 -11.16 -6.31 5.39
CA THR A 97 -9.79 -6.71 5.00
C THR A 97 -9.55 -6.48 3.51
N THR A 98 -8.30 -6.27 3.15
CA THR A 98 -7.88 -6.15 1.75
C THR A 98 -7.58 -7.53 1.15
N LEU A 99 -7.89 -7.69 -0.13
CA LEU A 99 -7.53 -8.84 -0.93
C LEU A 99 -6.58 -8.41 -2.04
N ALA A 100 -5.64 -9.30 -2.43
CA ALA A 100 -4.57 -8.99 -3.38
C ALA A 100 -3.65 -7.89 -2.83
N GLY A 101 -3.11 -7.01 -3.66
CA GLY A 101 -2.42 -5.82 -3.19
C GLY A 101 -0.97 -5.68 -3.64
N VAL A 102 -0.44 -6.56 -4.50
CA VAL A 102 0.87 -6.35 -5.12
C VAL A 102 0.74 -5.32 -6.23
N ILE A 103 1.54 -4.26 -6.13
CA ILE A 103 1.64 -3.21 -7.15
C ILE A 103 3.03 -3.27 -7.77
N ASP A 104 3.08 -3.73 -8.99
CA ASP A 104 4.33 -3.89 -9.74
C ASP A 104 4.93 -2.56 -10.18
N PRO A 105 6.27 -2.45 -10.31
CA PRO A 105 6.95 -1.23 -10.79
C PRO A 105 6.42 -0.72 -12.14
N GLY A 106 6.01 -1.63 -13.03
CA GLY A 106 5.51 -1.32 -14.36
C GLY A 106 4.03 -0.93 -14.45
N TYR A 107 3.26 -1.10 -13.37
CA TYR A 107 1.84 -0.78 -13.38
C TYR A 107 1.61 0.74 -13.49
N ARG A 108 0.70 1.15 -14.38
CA ARG A 108 0.36 2.58 -14.63
C ARG A 108 -1.14 2.85 -14.55
N GLY A 109 -1.94 1.82 -14.23
CA GLY A 109 -3.37 1.97 -14.03
C GLY A 109 -3.70 2.63 -12.69
N GLU A 110 -4.98 2.85 -12.47
CA GLU A 110 -5.49 3.31 -11.18
C GLU A 110 -5.18 2.30 -10.07
N ILE A 111 -4.70 2.78 -8.94
CA ILE A 111 -4.58 1.97 -7.73
C ILE A 111 -5.98 1.79 -7.16
N ARG A 112 -6.55 0.60 -7.33
CA ARG A 112 -7.85 0.22 -6.76
C ARG A 112 -7.65 -0.77 -5.63
N ILE A 113 -8.37 -0.56 -4.53
CA ILE A 113 -8.23 -1.38 -3.33
C ILE A 113 -9.37 -2.40 -3.31
N VAL A 114 -9.04 -3.67 -3.47
CA VAL A 114 -10.01 -4.76 -3.32
C VAL A 114 -10.19 -5.01 -1.82
N ILE A 115 -11.40 -4.78 -1.32
CA ILE A 115 -11.77 -5.02 0.08
C ILE A 115 -12.94 -5.97 0.19
N THR A 116 -12.99 -6.72 1.28
CA THR A 116 -14.14 -7.59 1.61
C THR A 116 -14.61 -7.31 3.03
N ASN A 117 -15.92 -7.45 3.25
CA ASN A 117 -16.55 -7.32 4.56
C ASN A 117 -16.83 -8.72 5.14
N LEU A 118 -16.00 -9.14 6.07
CA LEU A 118 -16.18 -10.37 6.85
C LEU A 118 -17.01 -10.14 8.13
N GLY A 119 -17.41 -8.88 8.39
CA GLY A 119 -18.25 -8.53 9.53
C GLY A 119 -19.72 -8.89 9.33
N ALA A 120 -20.51 -8.74 10.39
CA ALA A 120 -21.94 -9.05 10.40
C ALA A 120 -22.85 -7.87 9.99
N ALA A 121 -22.31 -6.67 9.84
CA ALA A 121 -23.03 -5.45 9.48
C ALA A 121 -22.46 -4.83 8.20
N ALA A 122 -23.30 -4.12 7.44
CA ALA A 122 -22.87 -3.34 6.31
C ALA A 122 -21.84 -2.27 6.73
N ALA A 123 -20.82 -2.07 5.92
CA ALA A 123 -19.79 -1.06 6.13
C ALA A 123 -19.90 0.05 5.06
N GLU A 124 -20.02 1.28 5.49
CA GLU A 124 -20.02 2.44 4.58
C GLU A 124 -18.59 2.95 4.40
N VAL A 125 -18.18 3.13 3.16
CA VAL A 125 -16.96 3.83 2.75
C VAL A 125 -17.38 5.15 2.13
N LYS A 126 -16.77 6.25 2.57
CA LYS A 126 -17.01 7.60 2.06
C LYS A 126 -15.79 8.13 1.30
N PRO A 127 -15.98 9.05 0.33
CA PRO A 127 -14.86 9.74 -0.28
C PRO A 127 -13.97 10.40 0.79
N GLY A 128 -12.65 10.16 0.70
CA GLY A 128 -11.67 10.65 1.66
C GLY A 128 -11.42 9.76 2.87
N ASP A 129 -12.16 8.66 3.03
CA ASP A 129 -11.86 7.67 4.06
C ASP A 129 -10.54 6.96 3.78
N ARG A 130 -9.80 6.67 4.84
CA ARG A 130 -8.57 5.85 4.78
C ARG A 130 -8.97 4.39 4.76
N ILE A 131 -8.79 3.73 3.60
CA ILE A 131 -9.29 2.38 3.33
C ILE A 131 -8.23 1.28 3.38
N ALA A 132 -6.97 1.65 3.20
CA ALA A 132 -5.83 0.73 3.22
C ALA A 132 -4.55 1.51 3.53
N GLN A 133 -3.43 0.81 3.60
CA GLN A 133 -2.10 1.41 3.66
C GLN A 133 -1.21 0.83 2.55
N LEU A 134 -0.26 1.65 2.09
CA LEU A 134 0.68 1.34 1.02
C LEU A 134 2.09 1.28 1.60
N ARG A 135 2.69 0.10 1.58
CA ARG A 135 4.09 -0.11 1.95
C ARG A 135 4.95 -0.21 0.71
N ILE A 136 5.96 0.65 0.61
CA ILE A 136 6.93 0.59 -0.48
C ILE A 136 7.92 -0.53 -0.20
N VAL A 137 8.18 -1.37 -1.21
CA VAL A 137 9.08 -2.51 -1.10
C VAL A 137 10.10 -2.50 -2.22
N GLN A 138 11.31 -2.96 -1.91
CA GLN A 138 12.32 -3.18 -2.92
C GLN A 138 11.98 -4.42 -3.74
N ARG A 139 12.11 -4.33 -5.06
CA ARG A 139 11.97 -5.48 -5.97
C ARG A 139 13.25 -6.30 -5.93
N ILE A 140 13.09 -7.55 -5.57
CA ILE A 140 14.15 -8.56 -5.69
C ILE A 140 13.68 -9.55 -6.76
N GLU A 141 14.48 -9.75 -7.78
CA GLU A 141 14.25 -10.76 -8.80
C GLU A 141 15.03 -12.02 -8.43
N ALA A 142 14.32 -13.13 -8.28
CA ALA A 142 14.91 -14.42 -7.97
C ALA A 142 15.06 -15.23 -9.27
N ASP A 143 16.16 -15.92 -9.38
CA ASP A 143 16.34 -16.99 -10.36
C ASP A 143 15.92 -18.32 -9.70
N PHE A 144 14.98 -19.03 -10.33
CA PHE A 144 14.43 -20.28 -9.78
C PHE A 144 15.05 -21.46 -10.53
N GLU A 145 15.84 -22.27 -9.80
CA GLU A 145 16.46 -23.47 -10.29
C GLU A 145 15.67 -24.71 -9.84
N GLU A 146 15.26 -25.55 -10.78
CA GLU A 146 14.68 -26.85 -10.48
C GLU A 146 15.80 -27.83 -10.07
N VAL A 147 15.65 -28.39 -8.87
CA VAL A 147 16.60 -29.39 -8.33
C VAL A 147 15.85 -30.65 -7.91
N ALA A 148 16.54 -31.79 -7.99
CA ALA A 148 15.95 -33.09 -7.58
C ALA A 148 15.76 -33.19 -6.06
N GLU A 149 16.64 -32.57 -5.27
CA GLU A 149 16.62 -32.59 -3.82
C GLU A 149 17.02 -31.22 -3.25
N LEU A 150 16.40 -30.85 -2.14
CA LEU A 150 16.77 -29.66 -1.37
C LEU A 150 17.78 -30.01 -0.29
N GLY A 151 18.65 -29.07 0.07
CA GLY A 151 19.58 -29.22 1.16
C GLY A 151 18.87 -29.44 2.51
N GLU A 152 19.55 -30.15 3.43
CA GLU A 152 19.05 -30.39 4.77
C GLU A 152 18.95 -29.08 5.59
N ALA A 153 17.88 -28.96 6.40
CA ALA A 153 17.71 -27.90 7.36
C ALA A 153 17.10 -28.43 8.66
N ALA A 154 17.47 -27.84 9.79
CA ALA A 154 17.01 -28.28 11.11
C ALA A 154 15.47 -28.32 11.26
N ARG A 155 14.75 -27.44 10.58
CA ARG A 155 13.28 -27.44 10.56
C ARG A 155 12.69 -28.46 9.59
N GLY A 156 13.43 -28.85 8.53
CA GLY A 156 12.97 -29.76 7.49
C GLY A 156 11.60 -29.35 6.91
N ALA A 157 10.71 -30.31 6.72
CA ALA A 157 9.36 -30.10 6.24
C ALA A 157 8.35 -29.64 7.31
N GLY A 158 8.78 -29.32 8.53
CA GLY A 158 7.92 -28.91 9.63
C GLY A 158 7.19 -27.59 9.36
N GLY A 159 5.86 -27.60 9.41
CA GLY A 159 4.98 -26.45 9.20
C GLY A 159 3.65 -26.63 9.93
N PHE A 160 2.72 -25.65 9.79
CA PHE A 160 1.34 -25.73 10.28
C PHE A 160 1.18 -26.18 11.75
N GLY A 161 2.03 -25.65 12.65
CA GLY A 161 1.96 -25.98 14.09
C GLY A 161 2.78 -27.20 14.50
N SER A 162 3.71 -27.69 13.67
CA SER A 162 4.61 -28.83 13.99
C SER A 162 5.48 -28.60 15.21
N THR A 163 5.59 -27.38 15.74
CA THR A 163 6.35 -27.02 16.96
C THR A 163 5.51 -27.01 18.23
N GLY A 164 4.24 -27.42 18.16
CA GLY A 164 3.29 -27.39 19.28
C GLY A 164 2.69 -25.98 19.52
N ALA A 165 1.54 -25.93 20.18
CA ALA A 165 0.95 -24.70 20.71
C ALA A 165 1.47 -24.49 22.14
#